data_4809ea6c88344cfd7571cc64efe0372b
#
_entry.id   4809ea6c88344cfd7571cc64efe0372b
#
_cell.length_a   1.000
_cell.length_b   1.000
_cell.length_c   1.000
_cell.angle_alpha   90.00
_cell.angle_beta   90.00
_cell.angle_gamma   90.00
#
_symmetry.space_group_name_H-M   'P 1'
#
loop_
_entity.id
_entity.type
_entity.pdbx_description
1 polymer ?
#
loop_
_entity_poly.entity_id
_entity_poly.type
_entity_poly.pdbx_seq_one_letter_code
_entity_poly.pdbx_strand_id
1 'polypeptide(L)'
;MNENIESVKKYNLWFGNTIDCGFPRPLYTESVALYLGSKVVKVLTGQRRVGKSYILRQTAMHLVQQGVSSNNIVFINRELTAFDFIENYKDLDNFIRLYREELKPEGRIYIFIDEVQDIDGWERVVNSLSQDYTEDYEIFITGSNSKMFSGELSTLLSGRYVEFHIFPLSYGEYASIHQLPVGRESYLTYMADGGYPELVHFQSSDVKRNYISGLKDTVLLKDIIRRYTIRDVRLLEDLFAYLVNNSSNLLSVTNITNFIKSKGRKTSYDTVSLYLGYIEEVYLAHRALRYNIKGKEILSGSCKYYMNDLSFKNYLYAGFGYGAGYLLENLVYLELLRYGYDVYVGSIKDKEVDFVAIKNDRTIYVQATYMLVDEQTIEREYAPLECIADNYEKVVVSLDDLQLPSRKGITHVKAWELSQML
;
A
#
# COMPACT_ATOMS: atom_id res chain seq x y z
N MET A 1 -0.31 -6.66 40.14
CA MET A 1 -0.54 -6.47 38.69
C MET A 1 -1.00 -7.80 38.11
N ASN A 2 -2.02 -7.82 37.29
CA ASN A 2 -2.55 -9.03 36.67
C ASN A 2 -1.50 -9.68 35.73
N GLU A 3 -1.47 -11.01 35.64
CA GLU A 3 -0.47 -11.76 34.84
C GLU A 3 -0.49 -11.35 33.36
N ASN A 4 -1.67 -11.10 32.78
CA ASN A 4 -1.80 -10.67 31.39
C ASN A 4 -1.20 -9.25 31.17
N ILE A 5 -1.41 -8.32 32.09
CA ILE A 5 -0.82 -6.97 32.01
C ILE A 5 0.71 -7.06 32.17
N GLU A 6 1.22 -7.88 33.08
CA GLU A 6 2.67 -8.06 33.24
C GLU A 6 3.33 -8.67 32.00
N SER A 7 2.68 -9.67 31.36
CA SER A 7 3.21 -10.33 30.16
C SER A 7 3.36 -9.39 28.97
N VAL A 8 2.46 -8.41 28.80
CA VAL A 8 2.46 -7.45 27.68
C VAL A 8 3.14 -6.12 27.97
N LYS A 9 3.54 -5.88 29.22
CA LYS A 9 4.14 -4.63 29.69
C LYS A 9 5.34 -4.18 28.85
N LYS A 10 6.23 -5.12 28.49
CA LYS A 10 7.43 -4.83 27.68
C LYS A 10 7.14 -4.37 26.23
N TYR A 11 5.92 -4.57 25.75
CA TYR A 11 5.47 -4.17 24.42
C TYR A 11 4.66 -2.86 24.44
N ASN A 12 4.52 -2.26 25.62
CA ASN A 12 3.79 -1.03 25.86
C ASN A 12 4.72 0.07 26.41
N LEU A 13 4.33 1.31 26.25
CA LEU A 13 5.10 2.49 26.71
C LEU A 13 5.03 2.72 28.22
N TRP A 14 4.35 1.84 28.95
CA TRP A 14 4.10 1.98 30.39
C TRP A 14 5.39 1.92 31.21
N PHE A 15 5.41 2.63 32.34
CA PHE A 15 6.52 2.60 33.30
C PHE A 15 7.88 3.05 32.73
N GLY A 16 7.86 3.93 31.71
CA GLY A 16 9.08 4.44 31.09
C GLY A 16 9.72 3.49 30.05
N ASN A 17 9.02 2.44 29.65
CA ASN A 17 9.48 1.59 28.56
C ASN A 17 9.55 2.37 27.25
N THR A 18 10.47 1.98 26.38
CA THR A 18 10.62 2.49 25.01
C THR A 18 10.29 1.39 24.01
N ILE A 19 9.78 1.79 22.85
CA ILE A 19 9.49 0.88 21.75
C ILE A 19 10.30 1.30 20.51
N ASP A 20 10.73 0.32 19.73
CA ASP A 20 11.39 0.59 18.45
C ASP A 20 10.35 1.10 17.43
N CYS A 21 10.59 2.31 16.91
CA CYS A 21 9.73 2.99 15.94
C CYS A 21 10.22 2.86 14.48
N GLY A 22 11.34 2.16 14.25
CA GLY A 22 11.91 1.99 12.91
C GLY A 22 12.25 3.29 12.21
N PHE A 23 12.21 3.26 10.89
CA PHE A 23 12.49 4.45 10.05
C PHE A 23 11.29 5.41 10.06
N PRO A 24 11.53 6.74 10.22
CA PRO A 24 10.46 7.74 10.16
C PRO A 24 9.71 7.70 8.82
N ARG A 25 8.39 7.77 8.89
CA ARG A 25 7.49 7.82 7.73
C ARG A 25 6.55 9.03 7.81
N PRO A 26 7.08 10.27 7.66
CA PRO A 26 6.35 11.51 7.93
C PRO A 26 5.06 11.63 7.10
N LEU A 27 5.06 11.24 5.82
CA LEU A 27 3.87 11.30 4.96
C LEU A 27 2.65 10.62 5.62
N TYR A 28 2.85 9.49 6.28
CA TYR A 28 1.76 8.75 6.92
C TYR A 28 1.48 9.24 8.34
N THR A 29 2.52 9.50 9.14
CA THR A 29 2.32 9.96 10.52
C THR A 29 1.70 11.36 10.57
N GLU A 30 2.07 12.25 9.66
CA GLU A 30 1.44 13.58 9.51
C GLU A 30 -0.01 13.45 9.03
N SER A 31 -0.29 12.57 8.06
CA SER A 31 -1.66 12.33 7.60
C SER A 31 -2.56 11.78 8.70
N VAL A 32 -2.06 10.84 9.52
CA VAL A 32 -2.78 10.31 10.69
C VAL A 32 -2.97 11.40 11.74
N ALA A 33 -1.96 12.26 11.95
CA ALA A 33 -2.00 13.34 12.94
C ALA A 33 -3.12 14.34 12.68
N LEU A 34 -3.53 14.56 11.42
CA LEU A 34 -4.68 15.41 11.09
C LEU A 34 -6.01 14.94 11.69
N TYR A 35 -6.11 13.66 12.05
CA TYR A 35 -7.31 13.05 12.61
C TYR A 35 -7.20 12.81 14.14
N LEU A 36 -6.08 13.17 14.75
CA LEU A 36 -5.93 13.07 16.20
C LEU A 36 -6.95 13.96 16.91
N GLY A 37 -7.43 13.50 18.04
CA GLY A 37 -8.47 14.19 18.79
C GLY A 37 -9.89 13.89 18.32
N SER A 38 -10.08 13.06 17.27
CA SER A 38 -11.40 12.65 16.78
C SER A 38 -11.74 11.21 17.18
N LYS A 39 -13.05 10.91 17.34
CA LYS A 39 -13.56 9.55 17.61
C LYS A 39 -13.56 8.64 16.37
N VAL A 40 -13.17 9.15 15.20
CA VAL A 40 -13.08 8.37 13.98
C VAL A 40 -11.97 7.32 14.13
N VAL A 41 -12.27 6.05 13.86
CA VAL A 41 -11.29 4.96 13.92
C VAL A 41 -10.26 5.13 12.80
N LYS A 42 -8.97 5.15 13.14
CA LYS A 42 -7.88 5.25 12.18
C LYS A 42 -7.45 3.83 11.78
N VAL A 43 -7.59 3.54 10.49
CA VAL A 43 -7.36 2.20 9.93
C VAL A 43 -6.17 2.27 8.98
N LEU A 44 -5.08 1.58 9.33
CA LEU A 44 -3.90 1.47 8.48
C LEU A 44 -3.96 0.14 7.72
N THR A 45 -4.15 0.24 6.41
CA THR A 45 -4.17 -0.91 5.50
C THR A 45 -2.87 -0.99 4.70
N GLY A 46 -2.66 -2.10 4.02
CA GLY A 46 -1.51 -2.29 3.14
C GLY A 46 -0.91 -3.67 3.27
N GLN A 47 -0.08 -4.01 2.31
CA GLN A 47 0.55 -5.32 2.22
C GLN A 47 1.34 -5.66 3.50
N ARG A 48 1.53 -6.94 3.74
CA ARG A 48 2.40 -7.42 4.82
C ARG A 48 3.84 -6.90 4.65
N ARG A 49 4.48 -6.51 5.77
CA ARG A 49 5.88 -6.01 5.80
C ARG A 49 6.15 -4.63 5.20
N VAL A 50 5.12 -3.82 4.92
CA VAL A 50 5.31 -2.42 4.45
C VAL A 50 5.52 -1.40 5.57
N GLY A 51 5.46 -1.82 6.84
CA GLY A 51 5.76 -0.97 8.01
C GLY A 51 4.55 -0.40 8.74
N LYS A 52 3.33 -0.96 8.57
CA LYS A 52 2.11 -0.52 9.30
C LYS A 52 2.31 -0.44 10.82
N SER A 53 2.84 -1.50 11.41
CA SER A 53 3.13 -1.57 12.86
C SER A 53 4.08 -0.48 13.34
N TYR A 54 5.07 -0.11 12.51
CA TYR A 54 6.00 0.97 12.84
C TYR A 54 5.32 2.34 12.80
N ILE A 55 4.42 2.58 11.85
CA ILE A 55 3.62 3.83 11.79
C ILE A 55 2.72 3.95 13.02
N LEU A 56 2.09 2.85 13.49
CA LEU A 56 1.36 2.86 14.76
C LEU A 56 2.25 3.28 15.94
N ARG A 57 3.46 2.70 16.04
CA ARG A 57 4.41 3.03 17.11
C ARG A 57 4.89 4.49 17.01
N GLN A 58 5.17 4.98 15.81
CA GLN A 58 5.52 6.38 15.56
C GLN A 58 4.38 7.31 15.98
N THR A 59 3.12 6.96 15.68
CA THR A 59 1.95 7.73 16.09
C THR A 59 1.81 7.77 17.63
N ALA A 60 2.01 6.64 18.31
CA ALA A 60 1.98 6.59 19.77
C ALA A 60 3.11 7.41 20.41
N MET A 61 4.33 7.35 19.85
CA MET A 61 5.44 8.18 20.32
C MET A 61 5.19 9.65 20.08
N HIS A 62 4.56 10.02 18.98
CA HIS A 62 4.13 11.42 18.72
C HIS A 62 3.16 11.91 19.80
N LEU A 63 2.17 11.09 20.20
CA LEU A 63 1.25 11.43 21.29
C LEU A 63 1.99 11.67 22.62
N VAL A 64 2.96 10.82 22.96
CA VAL A 64 3.79 10.99 24.17
C VAL A 64 4.59 12.29 24.11
N GLN A 65 5.17 12.62 22.95
CA GLN A 65 5.89 13.88 22.74
C GLN A 65 4.98 15.10 22.87
N GLN A 66 3.69 14.96 22.60
CA GLN A 66 2.68 15.99 22.81
C GLN A 66 2.16 16.05 24.28
N GLY A 67 2.73 15.25 25.18
CA GLY A 67 2.40 15.26 26.60
C GLY A 67 1.31 14.26 27.03
N VAL A 68 0.89 13.37 26.14
CA VAL A 68 -0.02 12.26 26.53
C VAL A 68 0.70 11.32 27.47
N SER A 69 0.09 10.99 28.60
CA SER A 69 0.63 9.98 29.53
C SER A 69 0.75 8.62 28.85
N SER A 70 1.87 7.95 29.03
CA SER A 70 2.06 6.59 28.50
C SER A 70 1.04 5.59 29.06
N ASN A 71 0.49 5.84 30.25
CA ASN A 71 -0.58 5.03 30.83
C ASN A 71 -1.91 5.15 30.06
N ASN A 72 -2.09 6.17 29.25
CA ASN A 72 -3.26 6.36 28.40
C ASN A 72 -3.15 5.67 27.04
N ILE A 73 -2.02 5.02 26.77
CA ILE A 73 -1.75 4.35 25.50
C ILE A 73 -1.65 2.85 25.72
N VAL A 74 -2.45 2.06 25.01
CA VAL A 74 -2.37 0.59 25.04
C VAL A 74 -2.10 0.05 23.65
N PHE A 75 -1.06 -0.80 23.53
CA PHE A 75 -0.72 -1.54 22.34
C PHE A 75 -1.10 -3.01 22.50
N ILE A 76 -1.79 -3.54 21.49
CA ILE A 76 -2.18 -4.94 21.35
C ILE A 76 -1.63 -5.42 20.00
N ASN A 77 -0.79 -6.45 20.01
CA ASN A 77 -0.21 -7.02 18.79
C ASN A 77 -0.41 -8.55 18.76
N ARG A 78 -1.32 -9.00 17.92
CA ARG A 78 -1.70 -10.41 17.80
C ARG A 78 -0.66 -11.31 17.12
N GLU A 79 0.39 -10.77 16.53
CA GLU A 79 1.52 -11.56 16.04
C GLU A 79 2.47 -12.01 17.18
N LEU A 80 2.33 -11.43 18.38
CA LEU A 80 3.18 -11.75 19.52
C LEU A 80 2.48 -12.73 20.47
N THR A 81 3.15 -13.82 20.82
CA THR A 81 2.63 -14.86 21.71
C THR A 81 2.20 -14.35 23.10
N ALA A 82 2.76 -13.20 23.53
CA ALA A 82 2.35 -12.55 24.78
C ALA A 82 0.88 -12.10 24.77
N PHE A 83 0.26 -11.99 23.60
CA PHE A 83 -1.15 -11.61 23.42
C PHE A 83 -2.02 -12.79 22.95
N ASP A 84 -1.52 -14.05 22.98
CA ASP A 84 -2.29 -15.22 22.52
C ASP A 84 -3.58 -15.46 23.34
N PHE A 85 -3.66 -14.91 24.55
CA PHE A 85 -4.87 -14.95 25.38
C PHE A 85 -6.03 -14.08 24.84
N ILE A 86 -5.81 -13.24 23.80
CA ILE A 86 -6.86 -12.44 23.14
C ILE A 86 -7.24 -13.13 21.82
N GLU A 87 -8.11 -14.12 21.85
CA GLU A 87 -8.51 -14.88 20.66
C GLU A 87 -9.73 -14.28 19.98
N ASN A 88 -10.64 -13.66 20.74
CA ASN A 88 -11.92 -13.17 20.26
C ASN A 88 -12.32 -11.83 20.93
N TYR A 89 -13.42 -11.27 20.48
CA TYR A 89 -13.91 -9.97 20.95
C TYR A 89 -14.14 -9.90 22.46
N LYS A 90 -14.52 -11.01 23.12
CA LYS A 90 -14.73 -11.02 24.59
C LYS A 90 -13.41 -10.90 25.35
N ASP A 91 -12.39 -11.55 24.83
CA ASP A 91 -11.04 -11.49 25.43
C ASP A 91 -10.47 -10.08 25.24
N LEU A 92 -10.68 -9.48 24.05
CA LEU A 92 -10.27 -8.10 23.77
C LEU A 92 -10.97 -7.11 24.71
N ASP A 93 -12.28 -7.20 24.86
CA ASP A 93 -13.05 -6.34 25.78
C ASP A 93 -12.59 -6.51 27.22
N ASN A 94 -12.42 -7.76 27.69
CA ASN A 94 -11.90 -8.07 29.01
C ASN A 94 -10.49 -7.50 29.23
N PHE A 95 -9.61 -7.57 28.25
CA PHE A 95 -8.26 -7.03 28.35
C PHE A 95 -8.26 -5.51 28.46
N ILE A 96 -9.08 -4.80 27.67
CA ILE A 96 -9.21 -3.34 27.74
C ILE A 96 -9.74 -2.92 29.11
N ARG A 97 -10.71 -3.64 29.67
CA ARG A 97 -11.22 -3.38 31.02
C ARG A 97 -10.14 -3.58 32.08
N LEU A 98 -9.41 -4.69 32.00
CA LEU A 98 -8.31 -5.00 32.92
C LEU A 98 -7.19 -3.95 32.85
N TYR A 99 -6.84 -3.52 31.64
CA TYR A 99 -5.87 -2.44 31.45
C TYR A 99 -6.31 -1.16 32.17
N ARG A 100 -7.59 -0.78 32.06
CA ARG A 100 -8.13 0.41 32.73
C ARG A 100 -8.08 0.30 34.27
N GLU A 101 -8.39 -0.87 34.80
CA GLU A 101 -8.35 -1.13 36.27
C GLU A 101 -6.93 -1.01 36.82
N GLU A 102 -5.93 -1.56 36.10
CA GLU A 102 -4.54 -1.63 36.55
C GLU A 102 -3.75 -0.32 36.30
N LEU A 103 -3.86 0.26 35.10
CA LEU A 103 -3.08 1.43 34.70
C LEU A 103 -3.77 2.77 35.04
N LYS A 104 -5.09 2.74 35.26
CA LYS A 104 -5.92 3.89 35.65
C LYS A 104 -5.66 5.13 34.76
N PRO A 105 -5.83 5.00 33.44
CA PRO A 105 -5.65 6.14 32.53
C PRO A 105 -6.64 7.25 32.87
N GLU A 106 -6.21 8.51 32.73
CA GLU A 106 -7.04 9.69 32.98
C GLU A 106 -7.33 10.45 31.70
N GLY A 107 -8.60 10.73 31.39
CA GLY A 107 -9.03 11.40 30.18
C GLY A 107 -9.05 10.46 28.97
N ARG A 108 -8.59 10.94 27.81
CA ARG A 108 -8.66 10.16 26.55
C ARG A 108 -7.72 8.96 26.57
N ILE A 109 -8.23 7.80 26.15
CA ILE A 109 -7.53 6.53 26.06
C ILE A 109 -7.26 6.23 24.59
N TYR A 110 -6.00 5.93 24.24
CA TYR A 110 -5.55 5.61 22.90
C TYR A 110 -5.30 4.12 22.77
N ILE A 111 -6.06 3.45 21.90
CA ILE A 111 -6.02 2.00 21.72
C ILE A 111 -5.41 1.70 20.35
N PHE A 112 -4.28 1.00 20.32
CA PHE A 112 -3.59 0.57 19.14
C PHE A 112 -3.68 -0.94 19.02
N ILE A 113 -4.32 -1.45 17.93
CA ILE A 113 -4.46 -2.89 17.69
C ILE A 113 -3.80 -3.22 16.35
N ASP A 114 -2.70 -3.96 16.42
CA ASP A 114 -1.93 -4.39 15.26
C ASP A 114 -2.40 -5.78 14.80
N GLU A 115 -2.59 -5.96 13.47
CA GLU A 115 -3.11 -7.17 12.82
C GLU A 115 -4.46 -7.62 13.46
N VAL A 116 -5.41 -6.68 13.49
CA VAL A 116 -6.71 -6.84 14.17
C VAL A 116 -7.53 -8.03 13.65
N GLN A 117 -7.31 -8.48 12.41
CA GLN A 117 -7.99 -9.62 11.80
C GLN A 117 -7.69 -10.96 12.49
N ASP A 118 -6.68 -11.02 13.32
CA ASP A 118 -6.32 -12.23 14.07
C ASP A 118 -7.10 -12.33 15.41
N ILE A 119 -8.10 -11.45 15.64
CA ILE A 119 -9.04 -11.47 16.77
C ILE A 119 -10.45 -11.71 16.24
N ASP A 120 -11.09 -12.81 16.58
CA ASP A 120 -12.43 -13.12 16.07
C ASP A 120 -13.49 -12.15 16.61
N GLY A 121 -14.27 -11.54 15.70
CA GLY A 121 -15.32 -10.57 16.03
C GLY A 121 -14.84 -9.24 16.60
N TRP A 122 -13.58 -8.87 16.38
CA TRP A 122 -12.95 -7.63 16.88
C TRP A 122 -13.74 -6.35 16.55
N GLU A 123 -14.42 -6.35 15.42
CA GLU A 123 -15.23 -5.21 14.96
C GLU A 123 -16.34 -4.81 15.94
N ARG A 124 -16.84 -5.75 16.75
CA ARG A 124 -17.85 -5.48 17.79
C ARG A 124 -17.29 -4.59 18.89
N VAL A 125 -16.07 -4.87 19.35
CA VAL A 125 -15.41 -4.08 20.40
C VAL A 125 -15.03 -2.70 19.87
N VAL A 126 -14.42 -2.64 18.68
CA VAL A 126 -14.04 -1.37 18.06
C VAL A 126 -15.26 -0.48 17.84
N ASN A 127 -16.37 -1.05 17.35
CA ASN A 127 -17.62 -0.31 17.18
C ASN A 127 -18.19 0.16 18.52
N SER A 128 -18.22 -0.70 19.55
CA SER A 128 -18.71 -0.36 20.89
C SER A 128 -17.91 0.80 21.50
N LEU A 129 -16.58 0.70 21.51
CA LEU A 129 -15.70 1.73 22.07
C LEU A 129 -15.77 3.05 21.29
N SER A 130 -15.88 3.00 19.95
CA SER A 130 -15.99 4.22 19.13
C SER A 130 -17.30 4.99 19.38
N GLN A 131 -18.33 4.34 19.91
CA GLN A 131 -19.64 4.93 20.23
C GLN A 131 -19.81 5.21 21.73
N ASP A 132 -18.83 4.85 22.54
CA ASP A 132 -18.93 5.08 24.00
C ASP A 132 -19.02 6.58 24.28
N TYR A 133 -20.07 6.96 25.05
CA TYR A 133 -20.32 8.34 25.47
C TYR A 133 -19.93 8.59 26.94
N THR A 134 -19.53 7.52 27.63
CA THR A 134 -19.09 7.60 29.04
C THR A 134 -17.58 7.75 29.17
N GLU A 135 -16.86 7.24 28.15
CA GLU A 135 -15.40 7.27 28.10
C GLU A 135 -14.94 7.81 26.74
N ASP A 136 -13.77 8.42 26.71
CA ASP A 136 -13.21 9.00 25.49
C ASP A 136 -12.10 8.11 24.93
N TYR A 137 -12.45 7.31 23.92
CA TYR A 137 -11.54 6.40 23.22
C TYR A 137 -11.14 6.94 21.86
N GLU A 138 -9.86 6.77 21.54
CA GLU A 138 -9.34 6.99 20.20
C GLU A 138 -8.63 5.72 19.73
N ILE A 139 -9.08 5.17 18.58
CA ILE A 139 -8.74 3.81 18.17
C ILE A 139 -7.98 3.83 16.86
N PHE A 140 -6.86 3.07 16.84
CA PHE A 140 -5.98 2.87 15.70
C PHE A 140 -5.84 1.37 15.46
N ILE A 141 -6.11 0.93 14.26
CA ILE A 141 -6.02 -0.49 13.91
C ILE A 141 -5.21 -0.71 12.63
N THR A 142 -4.56 -1.87 12.51
CA THR A 142 -3.95 -2.28 11.24
C THR A 142 -4.56 -3.56 10.71
N GLY A 143 -4.46 -3.71 9.39
CA GLY A 143 -4.78 -4.96 8.71
C GLY A 143 -4.06 -5.10 7.37
N SER A 144 -3.81 -6.34 6.98
CA SER A 144 -3.06 -6.68 5.76
C SER A 144 -3.94 -7.04 4.56
N ASN A 145 -5.26 -6.72 4.63
CA ASN A 145 -6.21 -7.08 3.57
C ASN A 145 -7.31 -6.02 3.42
N SER A 146 -7.58 -5.61 2.17
CA SER A 146 -8.59 -4.59 1.85
C SER A 146 -10.02 -5.01 2.17
N LYS A 147 -10.32 -6.31 2.05
CA LYS A 147 -11.68 -6.85 2.27
C LYS A 147 -12.14 -6.77 3.72
N MET A 148 -11.21 -6.69 4.67
CA MET A 148 -11.56 -6.47 6.08
C MET A 148 -12.38 -5.21 6.29
N PHE A 149 -12.15 -4.21 5.45
CA PHE A 149 -12.73 -2.87 5.56
C PHE A 149 -13.83 -2.62 4.51
N SER A 150 -14.03 -3.56 3.56
CA SER A 150 -15.16 -3.57 2.62
C SER A 150 -16.21 -4.57 3.09
N GLY A 151 -17.47 -4.16 3.20
CA GLY A 151 -18.58 -5.05 3.57
C GLY A 151 -19.01 -4.94 5.04
N GLU A 152 -18.72 -5.92 5.88
CA GLU A 152 -19.23 -5.95 7.27
C GLU A 152 -18.71 -4.77 8.11
N LEU A 153 -17.45 -4.39 7.97
CA LEU A 153 -16.90 -3.27 8.71
C LEU A 153 -17.47 -1.93 8.28
N SER A 154 -17.62 -1.71 6.98
CA SER A 154 -18.26 -0.49 6.46
C SER A 154 -19.71 -0.36 6.95
N THR A 155 -20.37 -1.48 7.15
CA THR A 155 -21.72 -1.55 7.69
C THR A 155 -21.73 -1.34 9.21
N LEU A 156 -20.83 -1.99 9.96
CA LEU A 156 -20.77 -1.93 11.42
C LEU A 156 -20.25 -0.59 11.93
N LEU A 157 -19.17 -0.08 11.35
CA LEU A 157 -18.64 1.23 11.72
C LEU A 157 -19.40 2.40 11.09
N SER A 158 -20.31 2.13 10.13
CA SER A 158 -21.25 3.13 9.59
C SER A 158 -20.59 4.46 9.20
N GLY A 159 -19.43 4.44 8.53
CA GLY A 159 -18.69 5.63 8.12
C GLY A 159 -17.88 6.31 9.25
N ARG A 160 -17.68 5.66 10.40
CA ARG A 160 -16.90 6.18 11.53
C ARG A 160 -15.44 5.78 11.50
N TYR A 161 -14.87 5.56 10.32
CA TYR A 161 -13.46 5.26 10.15
C TYR A 161 -12.85 6.06 9.01
N VAL A 162 -11.54 6.21 9.05
CA VAL A 162 -10.72 6.75 7.97
C VAL A 162 -9.62 5.74 7.66
N GLU A 163 -9.42 5.47 6.38
CA GLU A 163 -8.42 4.51 5.91
C GLU A 163 -7.17 5.23 5.42
N PHE A 164 -6.00 4.71 5.84
CA PHE A 164 -4.68 5.12 5.39
C PHE A 164 -4.02 3.92 4.72
N HIS A 165 -3.88 3.96 3.41
CA HIS A 165 -3.21 2.89 2.69
C HIS A 165 -1.69 3.08 2.72
N ILE A 166 -0.99 2.08 3.29
CA ILE A 166 0.45 2.12 3.51
C ILE A 166 1.16 1.32 2.41
N PHE A 167 1.96 2.02 1.62
CA PHE A 167 2.79 1.43 0.56
C PHE A 167 4.19 1.07 1.08
N PRO A 168 4.97 0.25 0.35
CA PRO A 168 6.42 0.15 0.53
C PRO A 168 7.08 1.54 0.54
N LEU A 169 8.35 1.65 0.91
CA LEU A 169 9.06 2.92 0.92
C LEU A 169 8.93 3.65 -0.42
N SER A 170 8.68 4.96 -0.37
CA SER A 170 8.82 5.82 -1.53
C SER A 170 10.30 6.01 -1.87
N TYR A 171 10.59 6.53 -3.06
CA TYR A 171 11.97 6.89 -3.40
C TYR A 171 12.58 7.88 -2.38
N GLY A 172 11.83 8.88 -1.95
CA GLY A 172 12.31 9.86 -0.98
C GLY A 172 12.65 9.22 0.38
N GLU A 173 11.80 8.30 0.87
CA GLU A 173 12.06 7.53 2.09
C GLU A 173 13.28 6.61 1.92
N TYR A 174 13.38 5.89 0.79
CA TYR A 174 14.52 5.04 0.46
C TYR A 174 15.84 5.84 0.43
N ALA A 175 15.88 6.95 -0.29
CA ALA A 175 17.07 7.79 -0.39
C ALA A 175 17.50 8.36 0.99
N SER A 176 16.52 8.78 1.80
CA SER A 176 16.77 9.26 3.16
C SER A 176 17.38 8.19 4.06
N ILE A 177 16.78 6.99 4.07
CA ILE A 177 17.26 5.87 4.90
C ILE A 177 18.67 5.43 4.53
N HIS A 178 18.97 5.38 3.22
CA HIS A 178 20.28 5.01 2.70
C HIS A 178 21.28 6.18 2.65
N GLN A 179 20.87 7.40 3.04
CA GLN A 179 21.69 8.63 2.99
C GLN A 179 22.24 8.88 1.58
N LEU A 180 21.44 8.62 0.56
CA LEU A 180 21.81 8.81 -0.84
C LEU A 180 21.43 10.22 -1.32
N PRO A 181 22.23 10.84 -2.20
CA PRO A 181 21.83 12.08 -2.85
C PRO A 181 20.62 11.83 -3.75
N VAL A 182 19.68 12.77 -3.73
CA VAL A 182 18.51 12.73 -4.62
C VAL A 182 18.96 12.94 -6.06
N GLY A 183 18.64 12.02 -6.95
CA GLY A 183 19.01 12.07 -8.34
C GLY A 183 18.81 10.76 -9.09
N ARG A 184 19.25 10.74 -10.34
CA ARG A 184 19.05 9.61 -11.25
C ARG A 184 19.68 8.31 -10.73
N GLU A 185 20.93 8.35 -10.27
CA GLU A 185 21.65 7.14 -9.85
C GLU A 185 20.97 6.46 -8.65
N SER A 186 20.61 7.23 -7.63
CA SER A 186 19.90 6.71 -6.47
C SER A 186 18.48 6.25 -6.82
N TYR A 187 17.82 6.90 -7.79
CA TYR A 187 16.53 6.45 -8.28
C TYR A 187 16.62 5.12 -9.03
N LEU A 188 17.65 4.93 -9.85
CA LEU A 188 17.92 3.65 -10.52
C LEU A 188 18.22 2.53 -9.50
N THR A 189 18.94 2.85 -8.42
CA THR A 189 19.20 1.90 -7.33
C THR A 189 17.89 1.51 -6.63
N TYR A 190 17.05 2.48 -6.31
CA TYR A 190 15.72 2.23 -5.74
C TYR A 190 14.84 1.39 -6.68
N MET A 191 14.85 1.69 -7.98
CA MET A 191 14.11 0.95 -8.99
C MET A 191 14.58 -0.52 -9.08
N ALA A 192 15.88 -0.77 -8.86
CA ALA A 192 16.46 -2.12 -8.84
C ALA A 192 16.19 -2.87 -7.53
N ASP A 193 16.25 -2.19 -6.39
CA ASP A 193 16.08 -2.82 -5.07
C ASP A 193 14.61 -3.03 -4.69
N GLY A 194 13.73 -2.10 -5.04
CA GLY A 194 12.37 -2.02 -4.53
C GLY A 194 12.30 -1.27 -3.20
N GLY A 195 11.09 -1.18 -2.64
CA GLY A 195 10.76 -0.35 -1.48
C GLY A 195 10.41 -1.12 -0.20
N TYR A 196 10.61 -2.43 -0.11
CA TYR A 196 10.35 -3.12 1.18
C TYR A 196 11.34 -2.67 2.24
N PRO A 197 10.88 -2.17 3.42
CA PRO A 197 11.76 -1.62 4.46
C PRO A 197 12.85 -2.59 4.92
N GLU A 198 12.56 -3.88 4.99
CA GLU A 198 13.51 -4.91 5.45
C GLU A 198 14.72 -5.08 4.50
N LEU A 199 14.57 -4.75 3.21
CA LEU A 199 15.65 -4.87 2.23
C LEU A 199 16.83 -3.93 2.53
N VAL A 200 16.59 -2.86 3.29
CA VAL A 200 17.63 -1.93 3.75
C VAL A 200 18.74 -2.64 4.55
N HIS A 201 18.39 -3.69 5.27
CA HIS A 201 19.32 -4.43 6.13
C HIS A 201 20.18 -5.45 5.38
N PHE A 202 19.90 -5.71 4.10
CA PHE A 202 20.57 -6.75 3.31
C PHE A 202 21.48 -6.18 2.24
N GLN A 203 22.75 -6.62 2.24
CA GLN A 203 23.75 -6.19 1.26
C GLN A 203 23.79 -7.10 0.02
N SER A 204 23.50 -8.40 0.19
CA SER A 204 23.62 -9.38 -0.89
C SER A 204 22.30 -9.53 -1.64
N SER A 205 22.37 -9.54 -2.98
CA SER A 205 21.24 -9.83 -3.86
C SER A 205 20.62 -11.21 -3.60
N ASP A 206 21.42 -12.20 -3.23
CA ASP A 206 20.91 -13.54 -2.92
C ASP A 206 20.10 -13.54 -1.63
N VAL A 207 20.53 -12.78 -0.61
CA VAL A 207 19.80 -12.64 0.66
C VAL A 207 18.49 -11.89 0.39
N LYS A 208 18.51 -10.80 -0.38
CA LYS A 208 17.31 -10.06 -0.79
C LYS A 208 16.33 -10.98 -1.55
N ARG A 209 16.84 -11.78 -2.50
CA ARG A 209 16.04 -12.75 -3.26
C ARG A 209 15.37 -13.78 -2.35
N ASN A 210 16.12 -14.36 -1.41
CA ASN A 210 15.57 -15.34 -0.46
C ASN A 210 14.49 -14.72 0.41
N TYR A 211 14.70 -13.49 0.89
CA TYR A 211 13.70 -12.76 1.67
C TYR A 211 12.43 -12.50 0.86
N ILE A 212 12.54 -11.99 -0.37
CA ILE A 212 11.39 -11.72 -1.24
C ILE A 212 10.65 -13.01 -1.63
N SER A 213 11.37 -14.13 -1.83
CA SER A 213 10.74 -15.43 -2.05
C SER A 213 9.92 -15.86 -0.83
N GLY A 214 10.50 -15.78 0.37
CA GLY A 214 9.79 -16.10 1.61
C GLY A 214 8.60 -15.17 1.88
N LEU A 215 8.72 -13.88 1.54
CA LEU A 215 7.62 -12.93 1.66
C LEU A 215 6.48 -13.29 0.70
N LYS A 216 6.78 -13.57 -0.58
CA LYS A 216 5.79 -14.04 -1.56
C LYS A 216 5.05 -15.27 -1.03
N ASP A 217 5.80 -16.27 -0.57
CA ASP A 217 5.20 -17.51 -0.07
C ASP A 217 4.32 -17.25 1.17
N THR A 218 4.75 -16.38 2.08
CA THR A 218 3.96 -16.00 3.26
C THR A 218 2.65 -15.33 2.86
N VAL A 219 2.68 -14.34 1.96
CA VAL A 219 1.48 -13.63 1.51
C VAL A 219 0.53 -14.56 0.75
N LEU A 220 1.05 -15.36 -0.19
CA LEU A 220 0.23 -16.31 -0.94
C LEU A 220 -0.34 -17.41 -0.02
N LEU A 221 0.48 -18.03 0.85
CA LEU A 221 0.06 -19.15 1.68
C LEU A 221 -0.80 -18.72 2.88
N LYS A 222 -0.37 -17.71 3.65
CA LYS A 222 -1.06 -17.32 4.88
C LYS A 222 -2.25 -16.41 4.58
N ASP A 223 -2.06 -15.41 3.74
CA ASP A 223 -3.06 -14.36 3.56
C ASP A 223 -4.11 -14.71 2.48
N ILE A 224 -3.78 -15.56 1.49
CA ILE A 224 -4.74 -15.98 0.46
C ILE A 224 -5.21 -17.41 0.71
N ILE A 225 -4.28 -18.40 0.66
CA ILE A 225 -4.68 -19.83 0.62
C ILE A 225 -5.44 -20.25 1.87
N ARG A 226 -4.99 -19.85 3.06
CA ARG A 226 -5.69 -20.17 4.31
C ARG A 226 -7.04 -19.49 4.41
N ARG A 227 -7.11 -18.19 4.05
CA ARG A 227 -8.32 -17.39 4.18
C ARG A 227 -9.43 -17.83 3.24
N TYR A 228 -9.10 -18.11 1.98
CA TYR A 228 -10.07 -18.42 0.93
C TYR A 228 -10.19 -19.90 0.60
N THR A 229 -9.53 -20.78 1.37
CA THR A 229 -9.53 -22.23 1.16
C THR A 229 -9.23 -22.59 -0.31
N ILE A 230 -8.14 -22.03 -0.84
CA ILE A 230 -7.74 -22.20 -2.25
C ILE A 230 -7.45 -23.67 -2.56
N ARG A 231 -8.10 -24.22 -3.58
CA ARG A 231 -7.89 -25.62 -4.00
C ARG A 231 -6.73 -25.78 -4.97
N ASP A 232 -6.52 -24.84 -5.87
CA ASP A 232 -5.43 -24.88 -6.87
C ASP A 232 -4.38 -23.81 -6.56
N VAL A 233 -3.47 -24.15 -5.65
CA VAL A 233 -2.34 -23.30 -5.23
C VAL A 233 -1.45 -22.94 -6.41
N ARG A 234 -1.18 -23.92 -7.30
CA ARG A 234 -0.30 -23.71 -8.45
C ARG A 234 -0.90 -22.73 -9.47
N LEU A 235 -2.22 -22.72 -9.63
CA LEU A 235 -2.89 -21.72 -10.46
C LEU A 235 -2.69 -20.31 -9.90
N LEU A 236 -2.77 -20.14 -8.58
CA LEU A 236 -2.54 -18.85 -7.94
C LEU A 236 -1.10 -18.36 -8.14
N GLU A 237 -0.11 -19.26 -7.99
CA GLU A 237 1.29 -18.95 -8.24
C GLU A 237 1.56 -18.59 -9.72
N ASP A 238 0.96 -19.32 -10.67
CA ASP A 238 1.09 -19.04 -12.09
C ASP A 238 0.45 -17.69 -12.45
N LEU A 239 -0.70 -17.35 -11.85
CA LEU A 239 -1.37 -16.06 -12.05
C LEU A 239 -0.52 -14.92 -11.48
N PHE A 240 0.04 -15.08 -10.28
CA PHE A 240 0.94 -14.09 -9.71
C PHE A 240 2.18 -13.88 -10.61
N ALA A 241 2.84 -14.97 -11.02
CA ALA A 241 3.98 -14.90 -11.93
C ALA A 241 3.61 -14.23 -13.27
N TYR A 242 2.42 -14.53 -13.79
CA TYR A 242 1.91 -13.90 -15.00
C TYR A 242 1.72 -12.38 -14.82
N LEU A 243 1.12 -11.94 -13.73
CA LEU A 243 0.93 -10.51 -13.42
C LEU A 243 2.28 -9.80 -13.29
N VAL A 244 3.22 -10.36 -12.51
CA VAL A 244 4.56 -9.77 -12.36
C VAL A 244 5.26 -9.61 -13.71
N ASN A 245 5.13 -10.62 -14.59
CA ASN A 245 5.76 -10.61 -15.91
C ASN A 245 5.01 -9.79 -16.96
N ASN A 246 3.79 -9.35 -16.69
CA ASN A 246 2.97 -8.54 -17.60
C ASN A 246 2.50 -7.24 -16.93
N SER A 247 3.17 -6.80 -15.87
CA SER A 247 2.89 -5.51 -15.24
C SER A 247 2.99 -4.38 -16.27
N SER A 248 2.16 -3.36 -16.13
CA SER A 248 2.07 -2.22 -17.05
C SER A 248 1.55 -2.54 -18.48
N ASN A 249 1.21 -3.79 -18.78
CA ASN A 249 0.58 -4.14 -20.05
C ASN A 249 -0.95 -4.21 -19.92
N LEU A 250 -1.65 -3.92 -21.02
CA LEU A 250 -3.09 -4.12 -21.09
C LEU A 250 -3.44 -5.61 -21.03
N LEU A 251 -4.20 -6.01 -20.04
CA LEU A 251 -4.61 -7.38 -19.79
C LEU A 251 -6.14 -7.46 -19.71
N SER A 252 -6.68 -8.61 -20.12
CA SER A 252 -8.07 -8.99 -19.84
C SER A 252 -8.10 -10.36 -19.18
N VAL A 253 -9.09 -10.59 -18.32
CA VAL A 253 -9.29 -11.90 -17.66
C VAL A 253 -9.40 -13.02 -18.72
N THR A 254 -10.02 -12.75 -19.86
CA THR A 254 -10.14 -13.69 -20.98
C THR A 254 -8.75 -14.06 -21.53
N ASN A 255 -7.88 -13.07 -21.80
CA ASN A 255 -6.54 -13.31 -22.30
C ASN A 255 -5.68 -14.09 -21.30
N ILE A 256 -5.75 -13.73 -20.02
CA ILE A 256 -5.07 -14.45 -18.93
C ILE A 256 -5.57 -15.90 -18.88
N THR A 257 -6.89 -16.11 -18.92
CA THR A 257 -7.51 -17.46 -18.90
C THR A 257 -7.03 -18.31 -20.09
N ASN A 258 -7.00 -17.75 -21.29
CA ASN A 258 -6.53 -18.43 -22.50
C ASN A 258 -5.04 -18.79 -22.41
N PHE A 259 -4.21 -17.89 -21.88
CA PHE A 259 -2.79 -18.15 -21.63
C PHE A 259 -2.61 -19.32 -20.66
N ILE A 260 -3.29 -19.32 -19.53
CA ILE A 260 -3.23 -20.41 -18.54
C ILE A 260 -3.69 -21.74 -19.14
N LYS A 261 -4.75 -21.74 -19.94
CA LYS A 261 -5.21 -22.94 -20.69
C LYS A 261 -4.18 -23.42 -21.70
N SER A 262 -3.49 -22.53 -22.41
CA SER A 262 -2.42 -22.90 -23.36
C SER A 262 -1.23 -23.57 -22.70
N LYS A 263 -1.02 -23.37 -21.39
CA LYS A 263 -0.05 -24.09 -20.56
C LYS A 263 -0.53 -25.45 -20.08
N GLY A 264 -1.67 -25.93 -20.59
CA GLY A 264 -2.23 -27.25 -20.26
C GLY A 264 -3.07 -27.29 -18.97
N ARG A 265 -3.37 -26.14 -18.35
CA ARG A 265 -4.19 -26.09 -17.14
C ARG A 265 -5.68 -25.96 -17.45
N LYS A 266 -6.48 -26.72 -16.72
CA LYS A 266 -7.94 -26.57 -16.75
C LYS A 266 -8.34 -25.45 -15.78
N THR A 267 -8.90 -24.37 -16.30
CA THR A 267 -9.43 -23.27 -15.50
C THR A 267 -10.59 -22.58 -16.21
N SER A 268 -11.36 -21.74 -15.50
CA SER A 268 -12.45 -20.95 -16.04
C SER A 268 -12.17 -19.44 -15.89
N TYR A 269 -12.93 -18.63 -16.62
CA TYR A 269 -12.91 -17.17 -16.47
C TYR A 269 -13.20 -16.76 -15.01
N ASP A 270 -14.24 -17.37 -14.39
CA ASP A 270 -14.65 -17.05 -13.04
C ASP A 270 -13.58 -17.37 -12.00
N THR A 271 -12.90 -18.52 -12.15
CA THR A 271 -11.81 -18.91 -11.24
C THR A 271 -10.62 -17.95 -11.36
N VAL A 272 -10.23 -17.60 -12.60
CA VAL A 272 -9.14 -16.65 -12.84
C VAL A 272 -9.49 -15.27 -12.29
N SER A 273 -10.70 -14.77 -12.56
CA SER A 273 -11.20 -13.49 -12.05
C SER A 273 -11.19 -13.44 -10.52
N LEU A 274 -11.64 -14.50 -9.88
CA LEU A 274 -11.68 -14.63 -8.42
C LEU A 274 -10.27 -14.60 -7.82
N TYR A 275 -9.31 -15.34 -8.39
CA TYR A 275 -7.94 -15.40 -7.89
C TYR A 275 -7.18 -14.08 -8.11
N LEU A 276 -7.45 -13.39 -9.22
CA LEU A 276 -6.95 -12.03 -9.44
C LEU A 276 -7.45 -11.08 -8.34
N GLY A 277 -8.75 -11.17 -8.00
CA GLY A 277 -9.32 -10.42 -6.89
C GLY A 277 -8.61 -10.69 -5.56
N TYR A 278 -8.26 -11.93 -5.25
CA TYR A 278 -7.52 -12.26 -4.03
C TYR A 278 -6.10 -11.66 -4.02
N ILE A 279 -5.42 -11.62 -5.18
CA ILE A 279 -4.10 -10.97 -5.31
C ILE A 279 -4.22 -9.46 -5.08
N GLU A 280 -5.27 -8.82 -5.59
CA GLU A 280 -5.57 -7.40 -5.33
C GLU A 280 -5.90 -7.16 -3.85
N GLU A 281 -6.71 -8.01 -3.23
CA GLU A 281 -7.14 -7.87 -1.84
C GLU A 281 -6.00 -7.89 -0.82
N VAL A 282 -4.91 -8.62 -1.09
CA VAL A 282 -3.70 -8.65 -0.24
C VAL A 282 -2.65 -7.64 -0.68
N TYR A 283 -3.00 -6.75 -1.57
CA TYR A 283 -2.14 -5.67 -2.08
C TYR A 283 -0.84 -6.17 -2.75
N LEU A 284 -0.83 -7.34 -3.37
CA LEU A 284 0.31 -7.79 -4.20
C LEU A 284 0.37 -7.06 -5.53
N ALA A 285 -0.79 -6.73 -6.07
CA ALA A 285 -0.94 -5.96 -7.30
C ALA A 285 -2.12 -5.00 -7.20
N HIS A 286 -2.05 -3.89 -7.92
CA HIS A 286 -3.10 -2.90 -8.06
C HIS A 286 -3.63 -2.91 -9.48
N ARG A 287 -4.95 -2.82 -9.63
CA ARG A 287 -5.61 -2.78 -10.93
C ARG A 287 -5.94 -1.36 -11.33
N ALA A 288 -5.42 -0.89 -12.47
CA ALA A 288 -5.78 0.36 -13.09
C ALA A 288 -6.78 0.12 -14.23
N LEU A 289 -7.99 0.63 -14.06
CA LEU A 289 -9.05 0.55 -15.07
C LEU A 289 -8.78 1.54 -16.20
N ARG A 290 -9.31 1.29 -17.39
CA ARG A 290 -9.22 2.23 -18.50
C ARG A 290 -10.24 3.36 -18.34
N TYR A 291 -9.85 4.56 -18.74
CA TYR A 291 -10.67 5.76 -18.70
C TYR A 291 -10.72 6.44 -20.05
N ASN A 292 -11.90 6.64 -20.59
CA ASN A 292 -12.13 7.41 -21.80
C ASN A 292 -12.02 8.91 -21.47
N ILE A 293 -10.92 9.54 -21.88
CA ILE A 293 -10.65 10.96 -21.57
C ILE A 293 -11.72 11.87 -22.18
N LYS A 294 -12.18 11.59 -23.41
CA LYS A 294 -13.20 12.40 -24.07
C LYS A 294 -14.60 12.18 -23.49
N GLY A 295 -14.96 10.92 -23.24
CA GLY A 295 -16.27 10.53 -22.69
C GLY A 295 -16.38 10.73 -21.17
N LYS A 296 -15.27 10.90 -20.47
CA LYS A 296 -15.18 11.00 -19.00
C LYS A 296 -15.85 9.81 -18.30
N GLU A 297 -15.54 8.59 -18.77
CA GLU A 297 -16.16 7.35 -18.28
C GLU A 297 -15.13 6.23 -18.15
N ILE A 298 -15.36 5.33 -17.20
CA ILE A 298 -14.57 4.12 -17.02
C ILE A 298 -14.96 3.09 -18.08
N LEU A 299 -13.97 2.55 -18.79
CA LEU A 299 -14.17 1.53 -19.82
C LEU A 299 -14.08 0.13 -19.20
N SER A 300 -15.02 -0.73 -19.54
CA SER A 300 -14.99 -2.14 -19.18
C SER A 300 -13.99 -2.93 -20.06
N GLY A 301 -13.56 -4.11 -19.57
CA GLY A 301 -12.78 -5.08 -20.34
C GLY A 301 -11.33 -5.15 -19.91
N SER A 302 -10.41 -4.60 -20.72
CA SER A 302 -8.98 -4.65 -20.37
C SER A 302 -8.58 -3.59 -19.36
N CYS A 303 -7.62 -3.93 -18.52
CA CYS A 303 -7.01 -3.06 -17.50
C CYS A 303 -5.50 -3.30 -17.48
N LYS A 304 -4.75 -2.47 -16.76
CA LYS A 304 -3.36 -2.76 -16.41
C LYS A 304 -3.26 -3.19 -14.95
N TYR A 305 -2.24 -4.01 -14.67
CA TYR A 305 -1.87 -4.35 -13.30
C TYR A 305 -0.48 -3.78 -13.00
N TYR A 306 -0.33 -3.20 -11.82
CA TYR A 306 0.92 -2.68 -11.30
C TYR A 306 1.26 -3.40 -10.01
N MET A 307 2.50 -3.87 -9.90
CA MET A 307 2.95 -4.54 -8.68
C MET A 307 3.11 -3.53 -7.55
N ASN A 308 2.75 -3.93 -6.35
CA ASN A 308 2.93 -3.07 -5.16
C ASN A 308 4.40 -2.78 -4.84
N ASP A 309 5.30 -3.64 -5.33
CA ASP A 309 6.74 -3.44 -5.22
C ASP A 309 7.49 -4.13 -6.37
N LEU A 310 8.54 -3.46 -6.87
CA LEU A 310 9.35 -3.99 -7.98
C LEU A 310 10.27 -5.13 -7.58
N SER A 311 10.55 -5.34 -6.29
CA SER A 311 11.43 -6.41 -5.82
C SER A 311 10.96 -7.80 -6.23
N PHE A 312 9.65 -8.03 -6.32
CA PHE A 312 9.14 -9.29 -6.85
C PHE A 312 9.62 -9.55 -8.27
N LYS A 313 9.56 -8.52 -9.15
CA LYS A 313 10.04 -8.63 -10.52
C LYS A 313 11.56 -8.80 -10.56
N ASN A 314 12.27 -7.96 -9.84
CA ASN A 314 13.71 -7.87 -9.92
C ASN A 314 14.42 -9.11 -9.34
N TYR A 315 13.94 -9.64 -8.22
CA TYR A 315 14.59 -10.77 -7.55
C TYR A 315 14.04 -12.14 -7.95
N LEU A 316 12.75 -12.26 -8.33
CA LEU A 316 12.15 -13.57 -8.61
C LEU A 316 11.97 -13.85 -10.10
N TYR A 317 11.84 -12.81 -10.93
CA TYR A 317 11.45 -12.96 -12.33
C TYR A 317 12.34 -12.13 -13.28
N ALA A 318 13.57 -11.83 -12.91
CA ALA A 318 14.50 -10.97 -13.66
C ALA A 318 14.82 -11.44 -15.10
N GLY A 319 14.74 -12.75 -15.37
CA GLY A 319 15.05 -13.33 -16.67
C GLY A 319 13.97 -13.15 -17.77
N PHE A 320 12.82 -12.58 -17.44
CA PHE A 320 11.72 -12.36 -18.40
C PHE A 320 11.67 -10.88 -18.77
N GLY A 321 12.19 -10.56 -19.96
CA GLY A 321 12.50 -9.22 -20.42
C GLY A 321 11.33 -8.21 -20.38
N TYR A 322 11.49 -7.20 -19.55
CA TYR A 322 10.81 -5.91 -19.67
C TYR A 322 11.84 -4.82 -19.81
N GLY A 323 11.55 -3.84 -20.68
CA GLY A 323 12.31 -2.60 -20.72
C GLY A 323 12.15 -1.82 -19.41
N ALA A 324 13.18 -1.05 -19.05
CA ALA A 324 13.17 -0.19 -17.85
C ALA A 324 12.00 0.81 -17.83
N GLY A 325 11.39 1.09 -18.97
CA GLY A 325 10.19 1.94 -19.08
C GLY A 325 9.00 1.42 -18.26
N TYR A 326 8.73 0.12 -18.33
CA TYR A 326 7.63 -0.49 -17.56
C TYR A 326 7.85 -0.46 -16.05
N LEU A 327 9.11 -0.55 -15.61
CA LEU A 327 9.46 -0.41 -14.19
C LEU A 327 9.23 1.02 -13.70
N LEU A 328 9.61 2.01 -14.51
CA LEU A 328 9.35 3.41 -14.21
C LEU A 328 7.84 3.69 -14.18
N GLU A 329 7.09 3.22 -15.17
CA GLU A 329 5.64 3.36 -15.22
C GLU A 329 4.99 2.79 -13.95
N ASN A 330 5.43 1.62 -13.46
CA ASN A 330 4.93 1.04 -12.21
C ASN A 330 5.23 1.95 -10.99
N LEU A 331 6.43 2.54 -10.91
CA LEU A 331 6.77 3.44 -9.79
C LEU A 331 5.98 4.74 -9.85
N VAL A 332 5.77 5.31 -11.04
CA VAL A 332 4.93 6.51 -11.23
C VAL A 332 3.49 6.22 -10.78
N TYR A 333 2.94 5.07 -11.16
CA TYR A 333 1.61 4.63 -10.71
C TYR A 333 1.50 4.58 -9.18
N LEU A 334 2.46 3.93 -8.52
CA LEU A 334 2.47 3.82 -7.05
C LEU A 334 2.64 5.18 -6.37
N GLU A 335 3.44 6.07 -6.96
CA GLU A 335 3.62 7.42 -6.41
C GLU A 335 2.32 8.22 -6.47
N LEU A 336 1.60 8.17 -7.60
CA LEU A 336 0.28 8.80 -7.73
C LEU A 336 -0.73 8.25 -6.70
N LEU A 337 -0.79 6.92 -6.52
CA LEU A 337 -1.65 6.31 -5.49
C LEU A 337 -1.26 6.75 -4.07
N ARG A 338 0.04 6.81 -3.77
CA ARG A 338 0.57 7.20 -2.45
C ARG A 338 0.14 8.61 -2.07
N TYR A 339 0.05 9.50 -3.06
CA TYR A 339 -0.45 10.86 -2.87
C TYR A 339 -1.98 10.98 -2.93
N GLY A 340 -2.70 9.85 -2.97
CA GLY A 340 -4.15 9.77 -2.83
C GLY A 340 -4.93 10.12 -4.11
N TYR A 341 -4.31 9.92 -5.28
CA TYR A 341 -5.02 10.02 -6.56
C TYR A 341 -5.72 8.70 -6.90
N ASP A 342 -6.91 8.80 -7.46
CA ASP A 342 -7.52 7.71 -8.22
C ASP A 342 -6.85 7.66 -9.60
N VAL A 343 -6.21 6.52 -9.93
CA VAL A 343 -5.36 6.41 -11.12
C VAL A 343 -5.94 5.44 -12.12
N TYR A 344 -6.10 5.91 -13.35
CA TYR A 344 -6.66 5.18 -14.48
C TYR A 344 -5.70 5.18 -15.66
N VAL A 345 -5.82 4.19 -16.56
CA VAL A 345 -5.14 4.18 -17.86
C VAL A 345 -5.97 4.99 -18.85
N GLY A 346 -5.41 6.08 -19.36
CA GLY A 346 -6.12 6.98 -20.26
C GLY A 346 -6.29 6.41 -21.67
N SER A 347 -7.44 6.66 -22.27
CA SER A 347 -7.71 6.33 -23.67
C SER A 347 -8.27 7.56 -24.37
N ILE A 348 -7.61 7.99 -25.44
CA ILE A 348 -8.06 9.09 -26.29
C ILE A 348 -7.90 8.73 -27.76
N LYS A 349 -9.04 8.66 -28.50
CA LYS A 349 -9.07 8.13 -29.86
C LYS A 349 -8.46 6.73 -29.90
N ASP A 350 -7.39 6.53 -30.65
CA ASP A 350 -6.60 5.31 -30.82
C ASP A 350 -5.29 5.30 -30.00
N LYS A 351 -5.10 6.32 -29.15
CA LYS A 351 -3.89 6.47 -28.33
C LYS A 351 -4.16 6.16 -26.87
N GLU A 352 -3.12 5.68 -26.19
CA GLU A 352 -3.08 5.48 -24.76
C GLU A 352 -2.34 6.66 -24.09
N VAL A 353 -2.82 7.08 -22.94
CA VAL A 353 -2.12 7.92 -21.98
C VAL A 353 -1.88 7.06 -20.75
N ASP A 354 -0.64 6.96 -20.30
CA ASP A 354 -0.31 6.02 -19.23
C ASP A 354 -1.19 6.22 -18.01
N PHE A 355 -1.37 7.48 -17.57
CA PHE A 355 -2.23 7.75 -16.41
C PHE A 355 -3.13 8.96 -16.58
N VAL A 356 -4.35 8.80 -16.09
CA VAL A 356 -5.29 9.84 -15.71
C VAL A 356 -5.41 9.78 -14.20
N ALA A 357 -4.80 10.71 -13.50
CA ALA A 357 -4.80 10.79 -12.04
C ALA A 357 -5.78 11.85 -11.57
N ILE A 358 -6.78 11.47 -10.77
CA ILE A 358 -7.86 12.35 -10.29
C ILE A 358 -7.84 12.37 -8.76
N LYS A 359 -7.82 13.57 -8.17
CA LYS A 359 -7.92 13.77 -6.72
C LYS A 359 -8.72 15.04 -6.45
N ASN A 360 -9.88 14.90 -5.85
CA ASN A 360 -10.82 16.02 -5.69
C ASN A 360 -11.07 16.73 -7.03
N ASP A 361 -10.79 18.04 -7.09
CA ASP A 361 -10.95 18.85 -8.31
C ASP A 361 -9.70 18.88 -9.22
N ARG A 362 -8.59 18.22 -8.83
CA ARG A 362 -7.34 18.17 -9.60
C ARG A 362 -7.29 16.94 -10.48
N THR A 363 -7.06 17.13 -11.75
CA THR A 363 -6.80 16.05 -12.73
C THR A 363 -5.44 16.28 -13.38
N ILE A 364 -4.62 15.23 -13.46
CA ILE A 364 -3.31 15.25 -14.10
C ILE A 364 -3.25 14.11 -15.11
N TYR A 365 -2.81 14.41 -16.33
CA TYR A 365 -2.46 13.42 -17.33
C TYR A 365 -0.96 13.18 -17.31
N VAL A 366 -0.55 11.93 -17.16
CA VAL A 366 0.87 11.57 -17.01
C VAL A 366 1.25 10.55 -18.07
N GLN A 367 2.38 10.82 -18.73
CA GLN A 367 3.08 9.85 -19.58
C GLN A 367 4.43 9.53 -18.93
N ALA A 368 4.79 8.26 -18.82
CA ALA A 368 6.02 7.80 -18.18
C ALA A 368 6.94 7.14 -19.22
N THR A 369 8.13 7.67 -19.41
CA THR A 369 9.11 7.12 -20.35
C THR A 369 10.50 7.02 -19.73
N TYR A 370 11.26 6.00 -20.09
CA TYR A 370 12.60 5.80 -19.53
C TYR A 370 13.54 6.97 -19.82
N MET A 371 13.62 7.40 -21.09
CA MET A 371 14.42 8.54 -21.53
C MET A 371 13.86 9.14 -22.82
N LEU A 372 14.02 10.43 -22.96
CA LEU A 372 13.65 11.24 -24.15
C LEU A 372 14.89 11.50 -25.02
N VAL A 373 15.47 10.41 -25.54
CA VAL A 373 16.82 10.42 -26.17
C VAL A 373 16.87 11.08 -27.54
N ASP A 374 15.76 11.13 -28.26
CA ASP A 374 15.68 11.67 -29.62
C ASP A 374 14.30 12.30 -29.90
N GLU A 375 14.25 13.05 -30.99
CA GLU A 375 13.04 13.80 -31.36
C GLU A 375 11.87 12.86 -31.67
N GLN A 376 12.11 11.69 -32.24
CA GLN A 376 11.08 10.69 -32.54
C GLN A 376 10.46 10.12 -31.25
N THR A 377 11.27 9.84 -30.25
CA THR A 377 10.81 9.41 -28.93
C THR A 377 10.01 10.54 -28.24
N ILE A 378 10.52 11.77 -28.27
CA ILE A 378 9.81 12.93 -27.73
C ILE A 378 8.44 13.09 -28.41
N GLU A 379 8.37 13.05 -29.74
CA GLU A 379 7.10 13.15 -30.47
C GLU A 379 6.13 12.04 -30.07
N ARG A 380 6.60 10.79 -29.96
CA ARG A 380 5.77 9.65 -29.57
C ARG A 380 5.17 9.82 -28.17
N GLU A 381 5.97 10.24 -27.20
CA GLU A 381 5.55 10.36 -25.79
C GLU A 381 4.66 11.61 -25.55
N TYR A 382 4.89 12.71 -26.28
CA TYR A 382 4.08 13.91 -26.15
C TYR A 382 2.76 13.85 -26.95
N ALA A 383 2.72 13.11 -28.06
CA ALA A 383 1.58 13.08 -28.95
C ALA A 383 0.24 12.64 -28.32
N PRO A 384 0.18 11.67 -27.37
CA PRO A 384 -1.08 11.36 -26.67
C PRO A 384 -1.60 12.55 -25.87
N LEU A 385 -0.74 13.22 -25.12
CA LEU A 385 -1.08 14.38 -24.30
C LEU A 385 -1.47 15.60 -25.14
N GLU A 386 -0.82 15.82 -26.29
CA GLU A 386 -1.18 16.88 -27.22
C GLU A 386 -2.57 16.70 -27.87
N CYS A 387 -3.08 15.45 -27.92
CA CYS A 387 -4.43 15.17 -28.40
C CYS A 387 -5.53 15.55 -27.42
N ILE A 388 -5.20 15.84 -26.16
CA ILE A 388 -6.15 16.20 -25.11
C ILE A 388 -6.43 17.70 -25.19
N ALA A 389 -7.68 18.07 -25.44
CA ALA A 389 -8.08 19.46 -25.72
C ALA A 389 -8.43 20.27 -24.44
N ASP A 390 -8.53 19.61 -23.28
CA ASP A 390 -8.81 20.31 -22.02
C ASP A 390 -7.57 20.98 -21.41
N ASN A 391 -7.81 21.76 -20.34
CA ASN A 391 -6.79 22.57 -19.67
C ASN A 391 -6.22 21.94 -18.40
N TYR A 392 -6.47 20.65 -18.17
CA TYR A 392 -5.86 19.96 -17.03
C TYR A 392 -4.35 19.80 -17.21
N GLU A 393 -3.65 19.60 -16.11
CA GLU A 393 -2.20 19.44 -16.11
C GLU A 393 -1.77 18.24 -16.97
N LYS A 394 -0.72 18.42 -17.76
CA LYS A 394 -0.15 17.39 -18.64
C LYS A 394 1.34 17.27 -18.35
N VAL A 395 1.79 16.08 -18.04
CA VAL A 395 3.15 15.84 -17.55
C VAL A 395 3.78 14.64 -18.25
N VAL A 396 5.02 14.80 -18.68
CA VAL A 396 5.88 13.69 -19.10
C VAL A 396 6.92 13.46 -18.00
N VAL A 397 6.96 12.26 -17.47
CA VAL A 397 7.92 11.86 -16.42
C VAL A 397 9.01 10.98 -17.04
N SER A 398 10.28 11.32 -16.83
CA SER A 398 11.39 10.51 -17.33
C SER A 398 12.59 10.45 -16.38
N LEU A 399 13.59 9.65 -16.75
CA LEU A 399 14.89 9.56 -16.06
C LEU A 399 15.97 10.45 -16.70
N ASP A 400 15.59 11.44 -17.49
CA ASP A 400 16.53 12.41 -18.03
C ASP A 400 17.04 13.37 -16.95
N ASP A 401 18.34 13.62 -16.94
CA ASP A 401 18.96 14.59 -16.00
C ASP A 401 18.66 16.03 -16.40
N LEU A 402 18.49 16.27 -17.69
CA LEU A 402 18.19 17.59 -18.21
C LEU A 402 16.69 17.87 -18.16
N GLN A 403 16.33 19.03 -17.61
CA GLN A 403 14.97 19.54 -17.67
C GLN A 403 14.64 19.99 -19.10
N LEU A 404 13.68 19.33 -19.73
CA LEU A 404 13.20 19.79 -21.04
C LEU A 404 12.26 21.00 -20.90
N PRO A 405 12.28 21.93 -21.85
CA PRO A 405 11.36 23.06 -21.86
C PRO A 405 9.91 22.58 -22.02
N SER A 406 8.98 23.33 -21.46
CA SER A 406 7.54 23.04 -21.63
C SER A 406 7.17 23.12 -23.12
N ARG A 407 6.39 22.14 -23.59
CA ARG A 407 5.92 22.03 -24.96
C ARG A 407 4.40 22.00 -25.00
N LYS A 408 3.76 23.00 -25.61
CA LYS A 408 2.29 23.12 -25.74
C LYS A 408 1.55 22.95 -24.39
N GLY A 409 2.12 23.48 -23.31
CA GLY A 409 1.55 23.37 -21.97
C GLY A 409 1.80 22.01 -21.27
N ILE A 410 2.58 21.12 -21.89
CA ILE A 410 3.01 19.86 -21.28
C ILE A 410 4.35 20.09 -20.57
N THR A 411 4.43 19.73 -19.30
CA THR A 411 5.62 19.90 -18.47
C THR A 411 6.42 18.60 -18.40
N HIS A 412 7.74 18.68 -18.54
CA HIS A 412 8.64 17.58 -18.25
C HIS A 412 8.99 17.57 -16.76
N VAL A 413 8.95 16.41 -16.11
CA VAL A 413 9.29 16.22 -14.70
C VAL A 413 10.26 15.03 -14.58
N LYS A 414 11.33 15.21 -13.83
CA LYS A 414 12.25 14.12 -13.53
C LYS A 414 11.60 13.15 -12.55
N ALA A 415 11.78 11.85 -12.76
CA ALA A 415 11.09 10.83 -11.96
C ALA A 415 11.32 10.98 -10.45
N TRP A 416 12.53 11.39 -10.02
CA TRP A 416 12.87 11.62 -8.61
C TRP A 416 12.34 12.93 -8.02
N GLU A 417 11.76 13.80 -8.85
CA GLU A 417 11.14 15.06 -8.44
C GLU A 417 9.61 14.99 -8.48
N LEU A 418 9.02 13.88 -8.96
CA LEU A 418 7.57 13.73 -9.14
C LEU A 418 6.79 14.03 -7.85
N SER A 419 7.25 13.53 -6.72
CA SER A 419 6.61 13.74 -5.41
C SER A 419 6.48 15.21 -5.00
N GLN A 420 7.36 16.09 -5.51
CA GLN A 420 7.33 17.52 -5.21
C GLN A 420 6.22 18.25 -5.97
N MET A 421 5.72 17.64 -7.04
CA MET A 421 4.64 18.18 -7.87
C MET A 421 3.25 17.74 -7.36
N LEU A 422 3.14 16.56 -6.74
CA LEU A 422 1.88 15.95 -6.29
C LEU A 422 1.39 16.55 -4.98
#